data_cb035e873cbf0c6dcfc9850d4e17cfc4
#
_entry.id   cb035e873cbf0c6dcfc9850d4e17cfc4
#
_cell.length_a   1.000
_cell.length_b   1.000
_cell.length_c   1.000
_cell.angle_alpha   90.00
_cell.angle_beta   90.00
_cell.angle_gamma   90.00
#
_symmetry.space_group_name_H-M   'P 1'
#
loop_
_entity.id
_entity.type
_entity.pdbx_description
1 polymer ?
#
loop_
_entity_poly.entity_id
_entity_poly.type
_entity_poly.pdbx_seq_one_letter_code
_entity_poly.pdbx_strand_id
1 'polypeptide(L)'
;MTVQSADFSFIARLHGDLGLSSAARYGVMFNGVTITNDSGEYFVTLQPRNNTITLLVNDAKNDLNYQQSFVIVYDTSALETNRPTIVTNLDDIATTNSRRFPLSVSATSYLGEPIYASGADGSGVTVVLNGEPISPASSNTTYELYFEPNLTNIVTISATDREGYSASRSYEVYCNSVENGDPIGTATVSVEATTVGLGYLIPPTQVTIYEGVNAVYTLTELLNQNGFQYNYGGDAAGSFYLAYIIRDGITNGASIPEDLAEKIEEDGLKWNNYSENSLGQFDFCEGSGWMYQVDGVYPTHSLSECFLLDGQVLRVRFTLAYGKDVGQNGGYGLINSYGKEW
;
A
#
# COMPACT_ATOMS: atom_id res chain seq x y z
N MET A 1 -29.35 -1.42 -27.36
CA MET A 1 -28.54 -2.45 -26.67
C MET A 1 -27.74 -1.73 -25.60
N THR A 2 -27.63 -2.29 -24.40
CA THR A 2 -26.82 -1.73 -23.30
C THR A 2 -25.64 -2.68 -23.03
N VAL A 3 -24.46 -2.14 -22.87
CA VAL A 3 -23.21 -2.86 -22.58
C VAL A 3 -22.45 -2.15 -21.46
N GLN A 4 -21.59 -2.88 -20.74
CA GLN A 4 -20.79 -2.38 -19.62
C GLN A 4 -19.30 -2.32 -19.92
N SER A 5 -18.88 -2.67 -21.16
CA SER A 5 -17.51 -2.54 -21.64
C SER A 5 -17.39 -1.39 -22.62
N ALA A 6 -16.30 -0.64 -22.53
CA ALA A 6 -15.95 0.37 -23.52
C ALA A 6 -15.53 -0.28 -24.85
N ASP A 7 -14.87 -1.44 -24.79
CA ASP A 7 -14.47 -2.16 -26.00
C ASP A 7 -15.66 -2.94 -26.54
N PHE A 8 -15.99 -2.66 -27.79
CA PHE A 8 -17.14 -3.26 -28.47
C PHE A 8 -16.76 -3.70 -29.88
N SER A 9 -17.14 -4.93 -30.23
CA SER A 9 -16.96 -5.44 -31.59
C SER A 9 -18.30 -5.80 -32.24
N PHE A 10 -18.38 -5.65 -33.53
CA PHE A 10 -19.55 -6.07 -34.32
C PHE A 10 -19.15 -6.46 -35.73
N ILE A 11 -19.99 -7.22 -36.37
CA ILE A 11 -19.83 -7.65 -37.76
C ILE A 11 -20.88 -6.95 -38.61
N ALA A 12 -20.43 -6.31 -39.69
CA ALA A 12 -21.31 -5.75 -40.72
C ALA A 12 -20.85 -6.23 -42.11
N ARG A 13 -21.71 -6.91 -42.79
CA ARG A 13 -21.44 -7.46 -44.15
C ARG A 13 -22.63 -7.21 -45.06
N LEU A 14 -22.35 -6.93 -46.32
CA LEU A 14 -23.38 -6.86 -47.35
C LEU A 14 -23.68 -8.27 -47.82
N HIS A 15 -24.94 -8.70 -47.71
CA HIS A 15 -25.38 -10.01 -48.17
C HIS A 15 -26.17 -9.92 -49.48
N GLY A 16 -25.79 -10.67 -50.48
CA GLY A 16 -26.22 -10.53 -51.87
C GLY A 16 -27.59 -11.07 -52.25
N ASP A 17 -28.37 -11.64 -51.34
CA ASP A 17 -29.64 -12.32 -51.63
C ASP A 17 -30.84 -11.38 -51.93
N LEU A 18 -30.64 -10.10 -51.89
CA LEU A 18 -31.68 -9.07 -52.06
C LEU A 18 -31.72 -8.40 -53.42
N GLY A 19 -31.08 -8.99 -54.44
CA GLY A 19 -31.10 -8.43 -55.80
C GLY A 19 -30.21 -7.22 -55.99
N LEU A 20 -29.26 -7.00 -55.10
CA LEU A 20 -28.29 -5.92 -55.22
C LEU A 20 -27.41 -6.11 -56.45
N SER A 21 -27.06 -5.01 -57.10
CA SER A 21 -26.13 -5.03 -58.24
C SER A 21 -24.69 -5.29 -57.77
N SER A 22 -23.83 -5.72 -58.71
CA SER A 22 -22.39 -5.85 -58.43
C SER A 22 -21.69 -4.53 -58.13
N ALA A 23 -22.36 -3.39 -58.37
CA ALA A 23 -21.89 -2.05 -58.08
C ALA A 23 -22.33 -1.55 -56.68
N ALA A 24 -23.14 -2.30 -55.95
CA ALA A 24 -23.55 -1.94 -54.61
C ALA A 24 -22.34 -1.74 -53.68
N ARG A 25 -22.41 -0.71 -52.86
CA ARG A 25 -21.41 -0.37 -51.83
C ARG A 25 -22.09 -0.27 -50.51
N TYR A 26 -21.39 -0.62 -49.46
CA TYR A 26 -21.83 -0.36 -48.09
C TYR A 26 -20.78 0.47 -47.32
N GLY A 27 -21.23 1.22 -46.38
CA GLY A 27 -20.42 1.98 -45.47
C GLY A 27 -20.86 1.78 -44.05
N VAL A 28 -19.91 1.94 -43.13
CA VAL A 28 -20.17 1.86 -41.70
C VAL A 28 -19.68 3.16 -41.07
N MET A 29 -20.53 3.77 -40.26
CA MET A 29 -20.16 4.96 -39.47
C MET A 29 -20.31 4.62 -37.99
N PHE A 30 -19.37 5.10 -37.20
CA PHE A 30 -19.41 5.06 -35.75
C PHE A 30 -19.39 6.50 -35.24
N ASN A 31 -20.42 6.88 -34.46
CA ASN A 31 -20.59 8.26 -33.96
C ASN A 31 -20.43 9.34 -35.03
N GLY A 32 -20.95 9.07 -36.22
CA GLY A 32 -20.88 10.01 -37.35
C GLY A 32 -19.56 9.99 -38.14
N VAL A 33 -18.57 9.19 -37.75
CA VAL A 33 -17.29 9.04 -38.45
C VAL A 33 -17.28 7.73 -39.22
N THR A 34 -16.92 7.80 -40.51
CA THR A 34 -16.78 6.59 -41.35
C THR A 34 -15.62 5.73 -40.86
N ILE A 35 -15.89 4.46 -40.66
CA ILE A 35 -14.87 3.45 -40.30
C ILE A 35 -14.83 2.39 -41.40
N THR A 36 -13.64 1.89 -41.71
CA THR A 36 -13.42 0.88 -42.76
C THR A 36 -12.70 -0.32 -42.22
N ASN A 37 -13.15 -1.50 -42.65
CA ASN A 37 -12.47 -2.75 -42.38
C ASN A 37 -12.78 -3.76 -43.48
N ASP A 38 -11.74 -4.35 -44.05
CA ASP A 38 -11.87 -5.30 -45.16
C ASP A 38 -12.44 -6.66 -44.76
N SER A 39 -12.31 -7.02 -43.46
CA SER A 39 -12.85 -8.29 -42.93
C SER A 39 -14.36 -8.20 -42.64
N GLY A 40 -14.91 -7.00 -42.55
CA GLY A 40 -16.29 -6.76 -42.11
C GLY A 40 -16.50 -6.92 -40.59
N GLU A 41 -15.41 -7.08 -39.83
CA GLU A 41 -15.42 -7.12 -38.38
C GLU A 41 -14.83 -5.81 -37.85
N TYR A 42 -15.58 -5.10 -37.01
CA TYR A 42 -15.23 -3.75 -36.53
C TYR A 42 -15.01 -3.78 -35.03
N PHE A 43 -13.95 -3.10 -34.60
CA PHE A 43 -13.60 -2.88 -33.21
C PHE A 43 -13.65 -1.38 -32.92
N VAL A 44 -14.45 -0.98 -31.91
CA VAL A 44 -14.63 0.41 -31.55
C VAL A 44 -14.58 0.59 -30.04
N THR A 45 -14.09 1.75 -29.58
CA THR A 45 -14.16 2.14 -28.19
C THR A 45 -15.37 3.05 -27.98
N LEU A 46 -16.32 2.61 -27.18
CA LEU A 46 -17.54 3.33 -26.88
C LEU A 46 -17.28 4.52 -25.97
N GLN A 47 -17.96 5.62 -26.26
CA GLN A 47 -18.05 6.75 -25.35
C GLN A 47 -19.14 6.47 -24.29
N PRO A 48 -19.01 6.98 -23.04
CA PRO A 48 -20.07 6.89 -22.05
C PRO A 48 -21.43 7.34 -22.59
N ARG A 49 -22.50 6.63 -22.25
CA ARG A 49 -23.87 6.81 -22.73
C ARG A 49 -24.08 6.32 -24.16
N ASN A 50 -24.68 7.12 -25.05
CA ASN A 50 -25.14 6.68 -26.34
C ASN A 50 -24.03 6.75 -27.40
N ASN A 51 -23.86 5.62 -28.10
CA ASN A 51 -23.04 5.52 -29.31
C ASN A 51 -23.93 5.06 -30.45
N THR A 52 -23.63 5.53 -31.65
CA THR A 52 -24.45 5.21 -32.84
C THR A 52 -23.59 4.50 -33.88
N ILE A 53 -24.02 3.32 -34.27
CA ILE A 53 -23.51 2.61 -35.45
C ILE A 53 -24.53 2.81 -36.55
N THR A 54 -24.08 3.36 -37.67
CA THR A 54 -24.94 3.58 -38.86
C THR A 54 -24.41 2.77 -40.02
N LEU A 55 -25.25 1.93 -40.55
CA LEU A 55 -24.99 1.15 -41.77
C LEU A 55 -25.62 1.87 -42.94
N LEU A 56 -24.88 2.03 -44.00
CA LEU A 56 -25.29 2.65 -45.26
C LEU A 56 -25.14 1.65 -46.40
N VAL A 57 -26.15 1.53 -47.23
CA VAL A 57 -26.07 0.77 -48.48
C VAL A 57 -26.48 1.68 -49.63
N ASN A 58 -25.64 1.75 -50.64
CA ASN A 58 -25.91 2.47 -51.88
C ASN A 58 -25.77 1.51 -53.07
N ASP A 59 -26.81 1.43 -53.88
CA ASP A 59 -26.80 0.72 -55.15
C ASP A 59 -27.36 1.63 -56.23
N ALA A 60 -26.48 2.41 -56.82
CA ALA A 60 -26.84 3.44 -57.82
C ALA A 60 -27.47 2.80 -59.08
N LYS A 61 -27.21 1.51 -59.39
CA LYS A 61 -27.79 0.84 -60.55
C LYS A 61 -29.27 0.51 -60.32
N ASN A 62 -29.65 0.24 -59.07
CA ASN A 62 -31.02 -0.10 -58.71
C ASN A 62 -31.74 1.07 -58.01
N ASP A 63 -31.14 2.26 -58.01
CA ASP A 63 -31.64 3.45 -57.33
C ASP A 63 -31.98 3.21 -55.85
N LEU A 64 -31.11 2.42 -55.16
CA LEU A 64 -31.31 2.06 -53.78
C LEU A 64 -30.35 2.83 -52.89
N ASN A 65 -30.91 3.57 -51.93
CA ASN A 65 -30.21 4.15 -50.78
C ASN A 65 -30.89 3.70 -49.50
N TYR A 66 -30.16 2.98 -48.69
CA TYR A 66 -30.68 2.48 -47.39
C TYR A 66 -29.74 2.88 -46.25
N GLN A 67 -30.34 3.30 -45.14
CA GLN A 67 -29.64 3.65 -43.92
C GLN A 67 -30.33 3.00 -42.75
N GLN A 68 -29.56 2.36 -41.88
CA GLN A 68 -30.04 1.81 -40.63
C GLN A 68 -29.09 2.21 -39.50
N SER A 69 -29.64 2.78 -38.41
CA SER A 69 -28.84 3.14 -37.23
C SER A 69 -29.21 2.27 -36.05
N PHE A 70 -28.18 1.92 -35.29
CA PHE A 70 -28.26 1.17 -34.05
C PHE A 70 -27.67 2.01 -32.92
N VAL A 71 -28.38 2.07 -31.79
CA VAL A 71 -27.87 2.76 -30.60
C VAL A 71 -27.31 1.72 -29.64
N ILE A 72 -26.05 1.91 -29.27
CA ILE A 72 -25.37 1.17 -28.22
C ILE A 72 -25.20 2.10 -27.03
N VAL A 73 -25.76 1.72 -25.90
CA VAL A 73 -25.62 2.46 -24.64
C VAL A 73 -24.48 1.84 -23.86
N TYR A 74 -23.40 2.59 -23.65
CA TYR A 74 -22.36 2.22 -22.73
C TYR A 74 -22.77 2.73 -21.35
N ASP A 75 -23.19 1.80 -20.49
CA ASP A 75 -23.60 2.06 -19.12
C ASP A 75 -22.39 2.03 -18.20
N THR A 76 -21.96 3.20 -17.76
CA THR A 76 -20.85 3.38 -16.83
C THR A 76 -21.28 3.36 -15.36
N SER A 77 -22.56 3.12 -15.06
CA SER A 77 -23.06 3.17 -13.68
C SER A 77 -22.36 2.16 -12.76
N ALA A 78 -22.05 0.98 -13.28
CA ALA A 78 -21.28 -0.02 -12.54
C ALA A 78 -19.85 0.45 -12.24
N LEU A 79 -19.22 1.22 -13.15
CA LEU A 79 -17.89 1.78 -12.93
C LEU A 79 -17.87 2.81 -11.80
N GLU A 80 -18.94 3.56 -11.64
CA GLU A 80 -19.06 4.57 -10.57
C GLU A 80 -19.36 3.93 -9.21
N THR A 81 -20.20 2.88 -9.18
CA THR A 81 -20.62 2.19 -7.94
C THR A 81 -19.60 1.15 -7.46
N ASN A 82 -18.85 0.54 -8.37
CA ASN A 82 -17.93 -0.55 -8.08
C ASN A 82 -16.46 -0.12 -8.03
N ARG A 83 -16.20 1.17 -7.82
CA ARG A 83 -14.83 1.67 -7.72
C ARG A 83 -14.10 1.07 -6.52
N PRO A 84 -12.84 0.64 -6.69
CA PRO A 84 -11.98 0.33 -5.56
C PRO A 84 -11.84 1.50 -4.57
N THR A 85 -11.68 1.17 -3.30
CA THR A 85 -11.35 2.15 -2.26
C THR A 85 -9.84 2.19 -2.08
N ILE A 86 -9.27 3.39 -2.04
CA ILE A 86 -7.84 3.63 -1.77
C ILE A 86 -7.73 4.38 -0.44
N VAL A 87 -6.90 3.87 0.47
CA VAL A 87 -6.55 4.48 1.75
C VAL A 87 -5.03 4.62 1.81
N THR A 88 -4.55 5.79 2.24
CA THR A 88 -3.13 6.09 2.27
C THR A 88 -2.80 7.08 3.40
N ASN A 89 -1.54 7.09 3.82
CA ASN A 89 -1.03 8.08 4.77
C ASN A 89 -0.70 9.45 4.13
N LEU A 90 -1.09 9.68 2.86
CA LEU A 90 -1.02 11.00 2.22
C LEU A 90 -2.29 11.84 2.37
N ASP A 91 -3.37 11.30 2.91
CA ASP A 91 -4.70 11.94 2.85
C ASP A 91 -4.74 13.37 3.43
N ASP A 92 -3.92 13.68 4.43
CA ASP A 92 -3.88 15.00 5.09
C ASP A 92 -2.54 15.72 4.92
N ILE A 93 -1.66 15.26 4.02
CA ILE A 93 -0.32 15.82 3.83
C ILE A 93 -0.29 16.78 2.65
N ALA A 94 -0.38 18.08 2.93
CA ALA A 94 -0.20 19.14 1.92
C ALA A 94 1.24 19.67 1.84
N THR A 95 2.01 19.57 2.93
CA THR A 95 3.40 20.01 3.02
C THR A 95 4.23 19.03 3.83
N THR A 96 5.51 18.92 3.51
CA THR A 96 6.47 18.11 4.27
C THR A 96 7.83 18.80 4.31
N ASN A 97 8.57 18.56 5.39
CA ASN A 97 9.99 18.94 5.48
C ASN A 97 10.90 17.74 5.18
N SER A 98 10.36 16.53 5.05
CA SER A 98 11.13 15.35 4.67
C SER A 98 11.09 15.13 3.17
N ARG A 99 12.27 14.94 2.57
CA ARG A 99 12.38 14.55 1.17
C ARG A 99 12.02 13.08 0.96
N ARG A 100 12.30 12.24 1.95
CA ARG A 100 11.94 10.82 1.93
C ARG A 100 10.59 10.63 2.62
N PHE A 101 9.66 9.99 1.93
CA PHE A 101 8.33 9.73 2.46
C PHE A 101 7.95 8.25 2.27
N PRO A 102 7.86 7.47 3.35
CA PRO A 102 7.37 6.10 3.30
C PRO A 102 5.84 6.13 3.09
N LEU A 103 5.43 5.94 1.85
CA LEU A 103 4.03 5.89 1.47
C LEU A 103 3.45 4.51 1.76
N SER A 104 2.39 4.43 2.55
CA SER A 104 1.56 3.24 2.69
C SER A 104 0.29 3.35 1.86
N VAL A 105 -0.05 2.28 1.13
CA VAL A 105 -1.27 2.21 0.33
C VAL A 105 -2.02 0.93 0.66
N SER A 106 -3.29 1.07 1.02
CA SER A 106 -4.23 -0.03 1.12
C SER A 106 -5.34 0.18 0.09
N ALA A 107 -5.56 -0.80 -0.77
CA ALA A 107 -6.64 -0.74 -1.74
C ALA A 107 -7.53 -1.99 -1.64
N THR A 108 -8.83 -1.79 -1.74
CA THR A 108 -9.83 -2.87 -1.70
C THR A 108 -10.82 -2.72 -2.83
N SER A 109 -11.22 -3.85 -3.45
CA SER A 109 -12.30 -3.87 -4.43
C SER A 109 -13.64 -3.51 -3.80
N TYR A 110 -14.65 -3.25 -4.60
CA TYR A 110 -16.02 -3.04 -4.11
C TYR A 110 -16.61 -4.24 -3.36
N LEU A 111 -16.04 -5.43 -3.54
CA LEU A 111 -16.39 -6.66 -2.80
C LEU A 111 -15.65 -6.79 -1.47
N GLY A 112 -14.74 -5.84 -1.15
CA GLY A 112 -13.92 -5.87 0.07
C GLY A 112 -12.66 -6.74 -0.05
N GLU A 113 -12.31 -7.21 -1.25
CA GLU A 113 -11.09 -8.00 -1.46
C GLU A 113 -9.86 -7.08 -1.58
N PRO A 114 -8.72 -7.42 -0.97
CA PRO A 114 -7.51 -6.61 -1.04
C PRO A 114 -6.93 -6.61 -2.46
N ILE A 115 -6.43 -5.44 -2.90
CA ILE A 115 -5.71 -5.25 -4.17
C ILE A 115 -4.25 -4.97 -3.82
N TYR A 116 -3.34 -5.83 -4.31
CA TYR A 116 -1.89 -5.74 -4.08
C TYR A 116 -1.19 -4.98 -5.23
N ALA A 117 0.10 -4.68 -5.09
CA ALA A 117 0.87 -3.91 -6.08
C ALA A 117 0.92 -4.56 -7.48
N SER A 118 0.82 -5.88 -7.58
CA SER A 118 0.66 -6.57 -8.87
C SER A 118 -0.09 -7.88 -8.71
N GLY A 119 -1.17 -8.06 -9.44
CA GLY A 119 -1.90 -9.32 -9.57
C GLY A 119 -1.60 -9.99 -10.93
N ALA A 120 -1.49 -11.31 -10.93
CA ALA A 120 -1.33 -12.10 -12.17
C ALA A 120 -2.56 -12.01 -13.10
N ASP A 121 -3.67 -11.52 -12.59
CA ASP A 121 -4.97 -11.35 -13.23
C ASP A 121 -5.18 -9.94 -13.81
N GLY A 122 -4.14 -9.08 -13.78
CA GLY A 122 -4.22 -7.70 -14.26
C GLY A 122 -4.72 -6.70 -13.21
N SER A 123 -5.09 -7.17 -12.00
CA SER A 123 -5.34 -6.28 -10.87
C SER A 123 -4.04 -5.65 -10.37
N GLY A 124 -4.12 -4.50 -9.71
CA GLY A 124 -2.93 -3.92 -9.11
C GLY A 124 -3.10 -2.50 -8.62
N VAL A 125 -2.13 -2.11 -7.77
CA VAL A 125 -1.93 -0.73 -7.32
C VAL A 125 -0.71 -0.16 -8.03
N THR A 126 -0.84 1.02 -8.60
CA THR A 126 0.27 1.77 -9.19
C THR A 126 0.41 3.11 -8.50
N VAL A 127 1.66 3.50 -8.27
CA VAL A 127 2.02 4.80 -7.70
C VAL A 127 2.92 5.52 -8.68
N VAL A 128 2.61 6.79 -8.95
CA VAL A 128 3.37 7.66 -9.85
C VAL A 128 3.72 8.93 -9.09
N LEU A 129 4.99 9.32 -9.10
CA LEU A 129 5.49 10.56 -8.52
C LEU A 129 6.02 11.46 -9.65
N ASN A 130 5.47 12.66 -9.81
CA ASN A 130 5.87 13.64 -10.83
C ASN A 130 5.91 13.05 -12.27
N GLY A 131 5.01 12.11 -12.57
CA GLY A 131 4.93 11.42 -13.86
C GLY A 131 5.77 10.15 -13.98
N GLU A 132 6.64 9.84 -13.00
CA GLU A 132 7.47 8.64 -13.00
C GLU A 132 6.88 7.54 -12.12
N PRO A 133 6.81 6.29 -12.59
CA PRO A 133 6.28 5.18 -11.80
C PRO A 133 7.24 4.78 -10.68
N ILE A 134 6.68 4.55 -9.49
CA ILE A 134 7.42 4.10 -8.31
C ILE A 134 7.16 2.61 -8.09
N SER A 135 8.23 1.85 -7.96
CA SER A 135 8.14 0.42 -7.62
C SER A 135 7.81 0.23 -6.14
N PRO A 136 6.97 -0.77 -5.79
CA PRO A 136 6.70 -1.07 -4.39
C PRO A 136 7.95 -1.61 -3.68
N ALA A 137 8.06 -1.30 -2.40
CA ALA A 137 9.02 -1.94 -1.51
C ALA A 137 8.64 -3.42 -1.26
N SER A 138 9.43 -4.13 -0.48
CA SER A 138 9.33 -5.59 -0.27
C SER A 138 7.95 -6.08 0.22
N SER A 139 7.12 -5.21 0.80
CA SER A 139 5.80 -5.57 1.36
C SER A 139 4.63 -5.47 0.37
N ASN A 140 4.85 -5.04 -0.88
CA ASN A 140 3.81 -4.78 -1.89
C ASN A 140 2.72 -3.77 -1.52
N THR A 141 2.80 -3.13 -0.35
CA THR A 141 1.84 -2.11 0.13
C THR A 141 2.51 -0.81 0.53
N THR A 142 3.84 -0.78 0.54
CA THR A 142 4.65 0.39 0.87
C THR A 142 5.49 0.81 -0.32
N TYR A 143 5.70 2.12 -0.46
CA TYR A 143 6.49 2.74 -1.52
C TYR A 143 7.40 3.79 -0.89
N GLU A 144 8.61 3.95 -1.39
CA GLU A 144 9.51 5.02 -0.98
C GLU A 144 9.40 6.17 -1.98
N LEU A 145 8.84 7.29 -1.56
CA LEU A 145 8.80 8.51 -2.35
C LEU A 145 10.01 9.39 -2.01
N TYR A 146 10.57 10.03 -3.03
CA TYR A 146 11.63 11.04 -2.87
C TYR A 146 11.17 12.34 -3.50
N PHE A 147 10.65 13.24 -2.68
CA PHE A 147 10.14 14.53 -3.12
C PHE A 147 11.25 15.46 -3.59
N GLU A 148 10.99 16.20 -4.65
CA GLU A 148 11.84 17.29 -5.08
C GLU A 148 11.65 18.51 -4.16
N PRO A 149 12.73 19.06 -3.58
CA PRO A 149 12.64 20.18 -2.63
C PRO A 149 12.24 21.48 -3.34
N ASN A 150 11.54 22.36 -2.60
CA ASN A 150 11.01 23.65 -3.07
C ASN A 150 10.02 23.56 -4.25
N LEU A 151 9.41 22.40 -4.43
CA LEU A 151 8.41 22.17 -5.49
C LEU A 151 7.16 21.50 -4.91
N THR A 152 6.04 21.70 -5.60
CA THR A 152 4.85 20.87 -5.41
C THR A 152 5.04 19.59 -6.19
N ASN A 153 5.10 18.49 -5.46
CA ASN A 153 5.19 17.14 -6.02
C ASN A 153 3.79 16.58 -6.22
N ILE A 154 3.56 15.89 -7.32
CA ILE A 154 2.27 15.26 -7.64
C ILE A 154 2.42 13.76 -7.47
N VAL A 155 1.66 13.18 -6.53
CA VAL A 155 1.58 11.74 -6.31
C VAL A 155 0.23 11.26 -6.83
N THR A 156 0.23 10.33 -7.78
CA THR A 156 -0.99 9.70 -8.28
C THR A 156 -0.98 8.23 -7.90
N ILE A 157 -2.03 7.80 -7.20
CA ILE A 157 -2.25 6.40 -6.79
C ILE A 157 -3.46 5.89 -7.57
N SER A 158 -3.29 4.78 -8.28
CA SER A 158 -4.39 4.13 -9.00
C SER A 158 -4.49 2.67 -8.56
N ALA A 159 -5.71 2.18 -8.40
CA ALA A 159 -6.00 0.79 -8.08
C ALA A 159 -6.98 0.24 -9.10
N THR A 160 -6.69 -0.97 -9.61
CA THR A 160 -7.58 -1.72 -10.51
C THR A 160 -7.82 -3.09 -9.90
N ASP A 161 -9.08 -3.49 -9.78
CA ASP A 161 -9.44 -4.83 -9.29
C ASP A 161 -9.44 -5.86 -10.43
N ARG A 162 -9.67 -7.15 -10.07
CA ARG A 162 -9.69 -8.26 -11.04
C ARG A 162 -10.84 -8.19 -12.04
N GLU A 163 -11.91 -7.47 -11.71
CA GLU A 163 -13.06 -7.22 -12.58
C GLU A 163 -12.81 -6.05 -13.55
N GLY A 164 -11.68 -5.32 -13.40
CA GLY A 164 -11.29 -4.20 -14.23
C GLY A 164 -11.87 -2.85 -13.76
N TYR A 165 -12.53 -2.78 -12.61
CA TYR A 165 -12.93 -1.52 -12.02
C TYR A 165 -11.73 -0.77 -11.46
N SER A 166 -11.68 0.53 -11.67
CA SER A 166 -10.52 1.33 -11.31
C SER A 166 -10.90 2.58 -10.52
N ALA A 167 -10.02 2.95 -9.61
CA ALA A 167 -10.04 4.25 -8.92
C ALA A 167 -8.67 4.90 -8.99
N SER A 168 -8.64 6.23 -8.99
CA SER A 168 -7.40 7.00 -8.93
C SER A 168 -7.57 8.20 -8.01
N ARG A 169 -6.52 8.52 -7.24
CA ARG A 169 -6.42 9.70 -6.37
C ARG A 169 -5.10 10.40 -6.65
N SER A 170 -5.13 11.72 -6.71
CA SER A 170 -3.94 12.55 -6.88
C SER A 170 -3.78 13.49 -5.70
N TYR A 171 -2.54 13.66 -5.26
CA TYR A 171 -2.13 14.46 -4.12
C TYR A 171 -1.08 15.46 -4.56
N GLU A 172 -1.19 16.68 -4.08
CA GLU A 172 -0.20 17.72 -4.26
C GLU A 172 0.51 17.92 -2.92
N VAL A 173 1.82 17.64 -2.87
CA VAL A 173 2.64 17.75 -1.66
C VAL A 173 3.77 18.73 -1.92
N TYR A 174 3.77 19.87 -1.23
CA TYR A 174 4.91 20.80 -1.28
C TYR A 174 6.00 20.32 -0.33
N CYS A 175 7.21 20.09 -0.86
CA CYS A 175 8.37 19.72 -0.07
C CYS A 175 9.24 20.97 0.19
N ASN A 176 9.41 21.33 1.46
CA ASN A 176 10.34 22.39 1.84
C ASN A 176 11.79 21.96 1.55
N SER A 177 12.68 22.94 1.31
CA SER A 177 14.11 22.64 1.18
C SER A 177 14.67 22.24 2.55
N VAL A 178 15.27 21.04 2.60
CA VAL A 178 15.97 20.52 3.76
C VAL A 178 17.25 19.82 3.32
N GLU A 179 18.28 19.89 4.16
CA GLU A 179 19.53 19.16 3.98
C GLU A 179 19.62 18.00 4.98
N ASN A 180 20.46 17.01 4.69
CA ASN A 180 20.69 15.92 5.63
C ASN A 180 21.17 16.45 6.98
N GLY A 181 20.50 16.05 8.06
CA GLY A 181 20.75 16.50 9.41
C GLY A 181 19.93 17.72 9.85
N ASP A 182 19.12 18.31 8.96
CA ASP A 182 18.17 19.34 9.37
C ASP A 182 17.01 18.74 10.17
N PRO A 183 16.49 19.44 11.19
CA PRO A 183 15.29 19.00 11.91
C PRO A 183 14.07 19.06 10.97
N ILE A 184 13.34 17.96 10.86
CA ILE A 184 12.15 17.85 10.00
C ILE A 184 10.84 17.73 10.80
N GLY A 185 10.92 17.65 12.12
CA GLY A 185 9.76 17.54 13.00
C GLY A 185 10.09 16.83 14.30
N THR A 186 9.06 16.29 14.95
CA THR A 186 9.17 15.49 16.18
C THR A 186 8.43 14.17 16.03
N ALA A 187 8.95 13.13 16.68
CA ALA A 187 8.27 11.86 16.84
C ALA A 187 8.12 11.53 18.33
N THR A 188 7.17 10.68 18.68
CA THR A 188 7.06 10.13 20.03
C THR A 188 7.66 8.73 20.05
N VAL A 189 8.64 8.49 20.92
CA VAL A 189 9.31 7.19 21.04
C VAL A 189 9.11 6.61 22.45
N SER A 190 8.75 5.32 22.54
CA SER A 190 8.69 4.56 23.79
C SER A 190 9.47 3.23 23.69
N VAL A 191 9.97 2.77 24.85
CA VAL A 191 10.56 1.43 24.98
C VAL A 191 9.82 0.69 26.08
N GLU A 192 9.19 -0.43 25.75
CA GLU A 192 8.18 -1.09 26.55
C GLU A 192 8.55 -2.55 26.83
N ALA A 193 8.44 -2.97 28.08
CA ALA A 193 8.61 -4.34 28.54
C ALA A 193 7.36 -4.79 29.35
N THR A 194 6.18 -4.49 28.83
CA THR A 194 4.88 -4.75 29.47
C THR A 194 4.58 -6.24 29.58
N THR A 195 5.04 -7.04 28.64
CA THR A 195 4.89 -8.51 28.59
C THR A 195 5.55 -9.23 29.78
N VAL A 196 6.56 -8.59 30.36
CA VAL A 196 7.24 -9.08 31.58
C VAL A 196 6.94 -8.19 32.81
N GLY A 197 5.87 -7.40 32.76
CA GLY A 197 5.39 -6.61 33.89
C GLY A 197 6.24 -5.42 34.29
N LEU A 198 7.28 -5.07 33.53
CA LEU A 198 8.18 -3.96 33.82
C LEU A 198 7.65 -2.60 33.33
N GLY A 199 6.55 -2.62 32.57
CA GLY A 199 5.97 -1.39 32.02
C GLY A 199 6.88 -0.70 30.99
N TYR A 200 7.00 0.61 31.13
CA TYR A 200 7.88 1.41 30.28
C TYR A 200 9.31 1.44 30.82
N LEU A 201 10.28 0.99 30.04
CA LEU A 201 11.70 1.28 30.31
C LEU A 201 12.00 2.75 29.97
N ILE A 202 11.41 3.26 28.89
CA ILE A 202 11.36 4.66 28.52
C ILE A 202 9.91 5.00 28.18
N PRO A 203 9.26 5.89 28.94
CA PRO A 203 7.89 6.30 28.66
C PRO A 203 7.81 7.06 27.32
N PRO A 204 6.61 7.22 26.72
CA PRO A 204 6.43 8.03 25.53
C PRO A 204 7.12 9.39 25.64
N THR A 205 8.15 9.61 24.84
CA THR A 205 9.04 10.78 24.90
C THR A 205 9.10 11.42 23.53
N GLN A 206 8.86 12.72 23.45
CA GLN A 206 9.07 13.48 22.21
C GLN A 206 10.56 13.63 21.92
N VAL A 207 10.95 13.33 20.68
CA VAL A 207 12.30 13.47 20.16
C VAL A 207 12.28 14.25 18.86
N THR A 208 13.29 15.05 18.61
CA THR A 208 13.47 15.70 17.31
C THR A 208 13.94 14.66 16.30
N ILE A 209 13.35 14.67 15.12
CA ILE A 209 13.75 13.83 13.99
C ILE A 209 14.42 14.68 12.92
N TYR A 210 15.36 14.07 12.19
CA TYR A 210 16.23 14.80 11.27
C TYR A 210 16.22 14.15 9.89
N GLU A 211 16.33 14.98 8.84
CA GLU A 211 16.41 14.51 7.46
C GLU A 211 17.57 13.55 7.26
N GLY A 212 17.29 12.42 6.61
CA GLY A 212 18.27 11.37 6.31
C GLY A 212 18.70 10.52 7.51
N VAL A 213 18.14 10.74 8.71
CA VAL A 213 18.44 9.96 9.92
C VAL A 213 17.37 8.89 10.14
N ASN A 214 17.78 7.62 10.12
CA ASN A 214 16.86 6.50 10.37
C ASN A 214 16.55 6.32 11.86
N ALA A 215 15.51 5.53 12.15
CA ALA A 215 15.00 5.34 13.51
C ALA A 215 15.98 4.62 14.46
N VAL A 216 17.02 3.93 13.95
CA VAL A 216 18.09 3.35 14.78
C VAL A 216 18.83 4.43 15.56
N TYR A 217 19.24 5.50 14.88
CA TYR A 217 19.97 6.60 15.54
C TYR A 217 19.08 7.31 16.55
N THR A 218 17.80 7.54 16.21
CA THR A 218 16.83 8.13 17.14
C THR A 218 16.63 7.28 18.39
N LEU A 219 16.46 5.97 18.23
CA LEU A 219 16.29 5.03 19.35
C LEU A 219 17.56 4.95 20.20
N THR A 220 18.73 4.78 19.58
CA THR A 220 19.99 4.57 20.30
C THR A 220 20.42 5.81 21.06
N GLU A 221 20.17 7.00 20.51
CA GLU A 221 20.37 8.25 21.22
C GLU A 221 19.46 8.36 22.45
N LEU A 222 18.16 8.01 22.29
CA LEU A 222 17.21 8.02 23.40
C LEU A 222 17.59 7.01 24.50
N LEU A 223 18.05 5.80 24.13
CA LEU A 223 18.54 4.81 25.09
C LEU A 223 19.73 5.37 25.89
N ASN A 224 20.72 5.95 25.21
CA ASN A 224 21.91 6.53 25.82
C ASN A 224 21.56 7.68 26.77
N GLN A 225 20.65 8.58 26.37
CA GLN A 225 20.19 9.70 27.20
C GLN A 225 19.49 9.24 28.49
N ASN A 226 18.87 8.03 28.46
CA ASN A 226 18.20 7.42 29.62
C ASN A 226 19.11 6.45 30.39
N GLY A 227 20.42 6.43 30.11
CA GLY A 227 21.40 5.62 30.84
C GLY A 227 21.35 4.12 30.53
N PHE A 228 20.77 3.74 29.41
CA PHE A 228 20.82 2.37 28.92
C PHE A 228 22.02 2.18 27.98
N GLN A 229 22.67 1.01 28.10
CA GLN A 229 23.53 0.46 27.09
C GLN A 229 22.73 -0.54 26.24
N TYR A 230 23.24 -0.90 25.08
CA TYR A 230 22.57 -1.86 24.20
C TYR A 230 23.57 -2.65 23.40
N ASN A 231 23.19 -3.88 23.04
CA ASN A 231 23.88 -4.71 22.04
C ASN A 231 22.98 -4.91 20.84
N TYR A 232 23.60 -4.96 19.68
CA TYR A 232 22.89 -5.14 18.42
C TYR A 232 23.67 -6.04 17.47
N GLY A 233 22.97 -6.65 16.53
CA GLY A 233 23.54 -7.33 15.37
C GLY A 233 23.36 -6.50 14.11
N GLY A 234 24.20 -6.77 13.09
CA GLY A 234 24.11 -6.07 11.81
C GLY A 234 24.75 -4.68 11.83
N ASP A 235 24.18 -3.77 11.04
CA ASP A 235 24.67 -2.42 10.81
C ASP A 235 23.53 -1.40 11.00
N ALA A 236 23.80 -0.30 11.68
CA ALA A 236 22.83 0.78 11.89
C ALA A 236 22.32 1.41 10.58
N ALA A 237 23.07 1.32 9.50
CA ALA A 237 22.69 1.83 8.18
C ALA A 237 21.96 0.81 7.29
N GLY A 238 21.99 -0.49 7.61
CA GLY A 238 21.48 -1.49 6.67
C GLY A 238 20.63 -2.65 7.25
N SER A 239 21.04 -3.22 8.38
CA SER A 239 20.41 -4.46 8.88
C SER A 239 20.40 -4.55 10.41
N PHE A 240 20.05 -3.46 11.05
CA PHE A 240 20.08 -3.35 12.51
C PHE A 240 19.07 -4.31 13.17
N TYR A 241 19.55 -5.05 14.16
CA TYR A 241 18.76 -5.89 15.04
C TYR A 241 19.14 -5.60 16.51
N LEU A 242 18.20 -5.02 17.28
CA LEU A 242 18.39 -4.78 18.71
C LEU A 242 18.37 -6.10 19.47
N ALA A 243 19.53 -6.56 19.93
CA ALA A 243 19.65 -7.83 20.64
C ALA A 243 19.32 -7.69 22.13
N TYR A 244 19.97 -6.74 22.81
CA TYR A 244 19.77 -6.52 24.26
C TYR A 244 19.76 -5.03 24.61
N ILE A 245 18.91 -4.66 25.57
CA ILE A 245 19.03 -3.41 26.34
C ILE A 245 19.62 -3.77 27.69
N ILE A 246 20.61 -2.99 28.14
CA ILE A 246 21.45 -3.32 29.28
C ILE A 246 21.41 -2.17 30.30
N ARG A 247 21.11 -2.51 31.53
CA ARG A 247 21.21 -1.65 32.71
C ARG A 247 21.16 -2.53 33.96
N ASP A 248 21.96 -2.19 35.00
CA ASP A 248 21.96 -2.93 36.26
C ASP A 248 20.54 -3.05 36.82
N GLY A 249 20.13 -4.28 37.12
CA GLY A 249 18.83 -4.58 37.67
C GLY A 249 17.64 -4.33 36.72
N ILE A 250 17.83 -4.27 35.41
CA ILE A 250 16.76 -3.98 34.44
C ILE A 250 15.57 -4.93 34.52
N THR A 251 15.80 -6.19 34.93
CA THR A 251 14.75 -7.20 35.07
C THR A 251 14.23 -7.36 36.50
N ASN A 252 14.67 -6.51 37.45
CA ASN A 252 14.20 -6.56 38.82
C ASN A 252 12.70 -6.27 38.90
N GLY A 253 11.94 -7.21 39.49
CA GLY A 253 10.49 -7.14 39.58
C GLY A 253 9.75 -7.63 38.32
N ALA A 254 10.46 -8.26 37.40
CA ALA A 254 9.83 -8.89 36.24
C ALA A 254 8.82 -9.95 36.67
N SER A 255 7.64 -9.92 36.08
CA SER A 255 6.54 -10.87 36.35
C SER A 255 5.73 -11.04 35.09
N ILE A 256 5.64 -12.26 34.61
CA ILE A 256 4.85 -12.58 33.40
C ILE A 256 3.39 -12.77 33.84
N PRO A 257 2.42 -12.07 33.20
CA PRO A 257 1.00 -12.30 33.47
C PRO A 257 0.60 -13.76 33.26
N GLU A 258 -0.23 -14.30 34.16
CA GLU A 258 -0.61 -15.72 34.14
C GLU A 258 -1.30 -16.10 32.82
N ASP A 259 -2.22 -15.25 32.33
CA ASP A 259 -2.93 -15.45 31.07
C ASP A 259 -2.02 -15.40 29.83
N LEU A 260 -0.90 -14.67 29.90
CA LEU A 260 0.13 -14.71 28.86
C LEU A 260 0.98 -15.98 28.94
N ALA A 261 1.34 -16.39 30.16
CA ALA A 261 2.10 -17.63 30.37
C ALA A 261 1.35 -18.85 29.84
N GLU A 262 0.04 -18.92 30.08
CA GLU A 262 -0.82 -19.98 29.54
C GLU A 262 -0.80 -20.02 28.02
N LYS A 263 -0.87 -18.85 27.34
CA LYS A 263 -0.81 -18.76 25.88
C LYS A 263 0.55 -19.20 25.30
N ILE A 264 1.63 -18.86 25.98
CA ILE A 264 2.99 -19.25 25.59
C ILE A 264 3.14 -20.78 25.69
N GLU A 265 2.58 -21.40 26.77
CA GLU A 265 2.60 -22.85 26.96
C GLU A 265 1.69 -23.57 25.95
N GLU A 266 0.51 -23.04 25.65
CA GLU A 266 -0.38 -23.55 24.58
C GLU A 266 0.31 -23.60 23.22
N ASP A 267 1.15 -22.59 22.91
CA ASP A 267 1.96 -22.54 21.69
C ASP A 267 3.19 -23.48 21.72
N GLY A 268 3.49 -24.10 22.86
CA GLY A 268 4.59 -25.03 23.06
C GLY A 268 5.97 -24.36 23.10
N LEU A 269 6.02 -23.04 23.34
CA LEU A 269 7.27 -22.30 23.47
C LEU A 269 7.96 -22.62 24.79
N LYS A 270 9.29 -22.68 24.78
CA LYS A 270 10.09 -23.08 25.96
C LYS A 270 10.50 -21.87 26.78
N TRP A 271 10.40 -22.03 28.09
CA TRP A 271 10.92 -21.06 29.02
C TRP A 271 12.43 -21.13 29.10
N ASN A 272 13.08 -19.97 29.17
CA ASN A 272 14.52 -19.80 29.26
C ASN A 272 14.90 -19.05 30.55
N ASN A 273 16.18 -19.14 30.92
CA ASN A 273 16.77 -18.26 31.92
C ASN A 273 16.90 -16.84 31.33
N TYR A 274 16.98 -15.85 32.21
CA TYR A 274 17.22 -14.46 31.86
C TYR A 274 18.31 -13.83 32.74
N SER A 275 18.87 -12.72 32.30
CA SER A 275 19.87 -11.96 33.02
C SER A 275 19.23 -10.89 33.93
N GLU A 276 19.80 -10.64 35.09
CA GLU A 276 19.38 -9.53 35.94
C GLU A 276 19.65 -8.14 35.31
N ASN A 277 20.72 -8.03 34.52
CA ASN A 277 21.26 -6.76 34.04
C ASN A 277 21.07 -6.54 32.55
N SER A 278 20.37 -7.43 31.84
CA SER A 278 20.03 -7.25 30.43
C SER A 278 18.66 -7.81 30.12
N LEU A 279 18.01 -7.26 29.11
CA LEU A 279 16.74 -7.73 28.59
C LEU A 279 16.81 -7.79 27.06
N GLY A 280 16.59 -8.97 26.49
CA GLY A 280 16.72 -9.13 25.04
C GLY A 280 16.32 -10.49 24.51
N GLN A 281 16.89 -10.83 23.36
CA GLN A 281 16.55 -12.07 22.66
C GLN A 281 16.82 -13.29 23.53
N PHE A 282 15.84 -14.20 23.52
CA PHE A 282 15.84 -15.46 24.25
C PHE A 282 15.76 -15.34 25.79
N ASP A 283 15.66 -14.12 26.36
CA ASP A 283 15.39 -13.97 27.78
C ASP A 283 13.94 -14.34 28.11
N PHE A 284 13.71 -15.09 29.19
CA PHE A 284 12.44 -15.64 29.66
C PHE A 284 11.86 -16.74 28.75
N CYS A 285 11.89 -16.60 27.43
CA CYS A 285 11.25 -17.50 26.49
C CYS A 285 12.04 -17.57 25.16
N GLU A 286 11.98 -18.72 24.48
CA GLU A 286 12.68 -18.90 23.18
C GLU A 286 12.13 -17.98 22.08
N GLY A 287 10.91 -17.47 22.23
CA GLY A 287 10.27 -16.53 21.29
C GLY A 287 10.49 -15.06 21.62
N SER A 288 11.33 -14.75 22.62
CA SER A 288 11.51 -13.38 23.08
C SER A 288 12.47 -12.55 22.22
N GLY A 289 12.24 -11.25 22.25
CA GLY A 289 13.08 -10.26 21.57
C GLY A 289 12.44 -8.89 21.50
N TRP A 290 13.12 -7.97 20.82
CA TRP A 290 12.63 -6.61 20.61
C TRP A 290 11.99 -6.48 19.23
N MET A 291 10.79 -5.91 19.22
CA MET A 291 10.04 -5.56 18.01
C MET A 291 9.70 -4.09 18.02
N TYR A 292 9.40 -3.53 16.86
CA TYR A 292 8.95 -2.14 16.79
C TYR A 292 7.71 -2.00 15.91
N GLN A 293 6.91 -1.00 16.24
CA GLN A 293 5.77 -0.56 15.44
C GLN A 293 5.84 0.96 15.25
N VAL A 294 5.31 1.41 14.12
CA VAL A 294 5.09 2.83 13.83
C VAL A 294 3.60 3.04 13.63
N ASP A 295 3.00 3.96 14.39
CA ASP A 295 1.56 4.26 14.37
C ASP A 295 0.67 3.00 14.49
N GLY A 296 1.09 2.04 15.32
CA GLY A 296 0.36 0.77 15.54
C GLY A 296 0.61 -0.32 14.50
N VAL A 297 1.42 -0.07 13.47
CA VAL A 297 1.74 -1.05 12.43
C VAL A 297 3.15 -1.61 12.65
N TYR A 298 3.28 -2.95 12.63
CA TYR A 298 4.57 -3.64 12.65
C TYR A 298 5.13 -3.75 11.23
N PRO A 299 6.20 -2.99 10.90
CA PRO A 299 6.81 -3.06 9.58
C PRO A 299 7.51 -4.41 9.33
N THR A 300 7.65 -4.79 8.06
CA THR A 300 8.37 -6.01 7.64
C THR A 300 9.84 -5.77 7.33
N HIS A 301 10.33 -4.56 7.56
CA HIS A 301 11.71 -4.16 7.31
C HIS A 301 12.45 -3.81 8.61
N SER A 302 13.77 -3.72 8.54
CA SER A 302 14.63 -3.36 9.67
C SER A 302 14.38 -1.92 10.13
N LEU A 303 14.63 -1.66 11.43
CA LEU A 303 14.60 -0.30 11.98
C LEU A 303 15.59 0.65 11.25
N SER A 304 16.66 0.13 10.65
CA SER A 304 17.60 0.88 9.81
C SER A 304 17.01 1.39 8.49
N GLU A 305 15.91 0.81 8.05
CA GLU A 305 15.16 1.24 6.86
C GLU A 305 13.95 2.10 7.23
N CYS A 306 13.69 2.31 8.53
CA CYS A 306 12.62 3.13 9.05
C CYS A 306 13.08 4.58 9.19
N PHE A 307 12.41 5.51 8.51
CA PHE A 307 12.62 6.97 8.62
C PHE A 307 11.32 7.58 9.13
N LEU A 308 11.38 8.18 10.31
CA LEU A 308 10.20 8.72 10.97
C LEU A 308 9.77 10.04 10.32
N LEU A 309 8.46 10.26 10.28
CA LEU A 309 7.82 11.52 9.87
C LEU A 309 7.35 12.32 11.10
N ASP A 310 7.11 13.61 10.89
CA ASP A 310 6.58 14.47 11.94
C ASP A 310 5.25 13.94 12.50
N GLY A 311 5.16 13.90 13.82
CA GLY A 311 3.99 13.43 14.55
C GLY A 311 3.87 11.93 14.73
N GLN A 312 4.73 11.11 14.12
CA GLN A 312 4.65 9.64 14.23
C GLN A 312 5.00 9.13 15.63
N VAL A 313 4.48 7.94 15.94
CA VAL A 313 4.72 7.22 17.19
C VAL A 313 5.48 5.94 16.92
N LEU A 314 6.73 5.86 17.39
CA LEU A 314 7.55 4.66 17.39
C LEU A 314 7.47 3.99 18.77
N ARG A 315 6.98 2.76 18.81
CA ARG A 315 6.99 1.92 20.01
C ARG A 315 7.95 0.76 19.81
N VAL A 316 8.95 0.64 20.68
CA VAL A 316 9.86 -0.51 20.73
C VAL A 316 9.41 -1.39 21.87
N ARG A 317 8.98 -2.62 21.59
CA ARG A 317 8.28 -3.49 22.52
C ARG A 317 9.00 -4.82 22.70
N PHE A 318 9.14 -5.25 23.94
CA PHE A 318 9.64 -6.58 24.26
C PHE A 318 8.51 -7.60 24.10
N THR A 319 8.75 -8.64 23.31
CA THR A 319 7.84 -9.77 23.11
C THR A 319 8.39 -11.04 23.73
N LEU A 320 7.54 -11.95 24.17
CA LEU A 320 7.88 -13.31 24.61
C LEU A 320 7.53 -14.36 23.55
N ALA A 321 6.69 -14.02 22.56
CA ALA A 321 6.06 -14.97 21.65
C ALA A 321 6.14 -14.52 20.18
N TYR A 322 7.32 -14.11 19.71
CA TYR A 322 7.53 -13.67 18.32
C TYR A 322 6.56 -12.57 17.86
N GLY A 323 6.10 -11.70 18.78
CA GLY A 323 5.20 -10.60 18.47
C GLY A 323 3.71 -10.89 18.70
N LYS A 324 3.29 -12.15 18.89
CA LYS A 324 1.88 -12.51 19.10
C LYS A 324 1.26 -11.82 20.33
N ASP A 325 2.05 -11.66 21.37
CA ASP A 325 1.71 -11.06 22.67
C ASP A 325 1.69 -9.53 22.66
N VAL A 326 2.26 -8.92 21.64
CA VAL A 326 2.28 -7.47 21.46
C VAL A 326 1.42 -7.01 20.27
N GLY A 327 0.57 -7.88 19.74
CA GLY A 327 -0.44 -7.53 18.73
C GLY A 327 0.04 -7.63 17.27
N GLN A 328 1.21 -8.23 17.00
CA GLN A 328 1.63 -8.43 15.62
C GLN A 328 0.76 -9.48 14.94
N ASN A 329 0.20 -9.11 13.78
CA ASN A 329 -0.56 -9.99 12.91
C ASN A 329 0.16 -10.13 11.55
N GLY A 330 0.51 -11.36 11.17
CA GLY A 330 0.88 -11.71 9.79
C GLY A 330 2.29 -11.37 9.33
N GLY A 331 3.22 -10.99 10.21
CA GLY A 331 4.65 -10.89 9.89
C GLY A 331 5.38 -12.22 10.05
N TYR A 332 6.39 -12.51 9.21
CA TYR A 332 7.28 -13.69 9.30
C TYR A 332 6.58 -15.06 9.28
N GLY A 333 5.44 -15.19 8.60
CA GLY A 333 4.68 -16.45 8.53
C GLY A 333 3.95 -16.81 9.83
N LEU A 334 3.88 -15.89 10.79
CA LEU A 334 3.13 -16.06 12.04
C LEU A 334 1.67 -15.72 11.82
N ILE A 335 0.82 -16.69 12.07
CA ILE A 335 -0.62 -16.60 11.94
C ILE A 335 -1.18 -16.24 13.31
N ASN A 336 -1.72 -15.04 13.47
CA ASN A 336 -2.52 -14.52 14.57
C ASN A 336 -1.76 -14.08 15.84
N SER A 337 -2.04 -12.83 16.23
CA SER A 337 -1.80 -12.35 17.60
C SER A 337 -2.65 -13.17 18.59
N TYR A 338 -2.32 -13.09 19.86
CA TYR A 338 -3.15 -13.67 20.92
C TYR A 338 -4.50 -12.95 21.13
N GLY A 339 -4.85 -12.00 20.25
CA GLY A 339 -6.09 -11.23 20.31
C GLY A 339 -6.13 -10.18 21.43
N LYS A 340 -5.04 -10.02 22.15
CA LYS A 340 -4.81 -9.07 23.23
C LYS A 340 -3.35 -8.63 23.20
N GLU A 341 -3.07 -7.40 23.58
CA GLU A 341 -1.73 -6.88 23.83
C GLU A 341 -1.46 -6.83 25.34
N TRP A 342 -0.26 -7.22 25.74
CA TRP A 342 0.25 -7.14 27.12
C TRP A 342 1.26 -6.03 27.31
#